data_448127b4ac4f523944672255aac8da34
#
_entry.id   448127b4ac4f523944672255aac8da34
#
_cell.length_a   1.000
_cell.length_b   1.000
_cell.length_c   1.000
_cell.angle_alpha   90.00
_cell.angle_beta   90.00
_cell.angle_gamma   90.00
#
_symmetry.space_group_name_H-M   'P 1'
#
loop_
_entity.id
_entity.type
_entity.pdbx_description
1 polymer ?
#
loop_
_entity_poly.entity_id
_entity_poly.type
_entity_poly.pdbx_seq_one_letter_code
_entity_poly.pdbx_strand_id
1 'polypeptide(L)'
;MADGSGTNQKAKASYAQGEYCFTMDSSSASSHTLGMNDSGKTYFLESTVARTITLPAVKAGCNFKFIATDTTADSSIATNEGTALLKGGAEAGDAYLTLAGTTIIVEAAASVGDHLEMVCDGTYWYVSGHSAHDAGFSVS
;
A
#
# COMPACT_ATOMS: atom_id res chain seq x y z
N MET A 1 -1.53 37.26 8.45
CA MET A 1 -1.39 36.47 8.44
C MET A 1 -1.34 35.76 8.27
N ALA A 2 -1.55 36.18 8.13
CA ALA A 2 -1.42 35.29 8.25
C ALA A 2 -1.31 34.57 7.97
N ASP A 3 -1.46 35.15 7.88
CA ASP A 3 -1.21 34.21 7.83
C ASP A 3 -1.00 33.56 7.53
N GLY A 4 -1.08 34.28 7.35
CA GLY A 4 -0.83 33.57 7.45
C GLY A 4 -0.52 33.01 7.15
N SER A 5 -0.66 33.56 7.22
CA SER A 5 -0.38 32.81 7.32
C SER A 5 -0.09 32.11 7.31
N GLY A 6 -0.20 32.51 7.31
CA GLY A 6 0.05 31.75 7.71
C GLY A 6 -0.04 31.01 7.64
N THR A 7 -0.37 31.30 7.75
CA THR A 7 -0.48 30.42 7.85
C THR A 7 -0.44 29.65 7.37
N ASN A 8 -0.50 29.99 7.28
CA ASN A 8 -0.33 28.99 6.96
C ASN A 8 0.44 28.37 6.52
N GLN A 9 0.74 28.20 6.64
CA GLN A 9 1.49 27.31 6.34
C GLN A 9 2.18 26.51 7.03
N LYS A 10 2.53 26.82 7.91
CA LYS A 10 2.97 25.86 8.52
C LYS A 10 2.39 24.99 9.01
N ALA A 11 2.19 25.48 9.67
CA ALA A 11 1.26 24.44 9.95
C ALA A 11 1.22 23.42 8.87
N LYS A 12 1.64 23.77 7.77
CA LYS A 12 1.71 22.83 6.67
C LYS A 12 2.44 21.57 7.02
N ALA A 13 3.53 21.66 7.72
CA ALA A 13 4.28 20.47 8.09
C ALA A 13 3.47 19.56 8.99
N SER A 14 2.71 20.10 9.94
CA SER A 14 1.99 19.24 10.88
C SER A 14 0.67 18.72 10.32
N TYR A 15 -0.10 19.51 9.65
CA TYR A 15 -1.35 18.97 9.10
C TYR A 15 -1.12 18.15 7.83
N ALA A 16 0.00 18.31 7.19
CA ALA A 16 0.37 17.46 6.07
C ALA A 16 0.46 15.99 6.47
N GLN A 17 0.68 15.67 7.73
CA GLN A 17 0.64 14.28 8.19
C GLN A 17 -0.71 13.64 7.90
N GLY A 18 -1.81 14.35 8.09
CA GLY A 18 -3.13 13.83 7.73
C GLY A 18 -3.31 13.65 6.23
N GLU A 19 -2.56 14.38 5.43
CA GLU A 19 -2.62 14.28 3.98
C GLU A 19 -1.91 13.04 3.44
N TYR A 20 -1.08 12.40 4.24
CA TYR A 20 -0.33 11.21 3.83
C TYR A 20 -0.98 9.90 4.27
N CYS A 21 -2.12 9.97 4.95
CA CYS A 21 -2.85 8.80 5.39
C CYS A 21 -4.24 8.79 4.77
N PHE A 22 -4.57 7.72 4.06
CA PHE A 22 -5.82 7.60 3.33
C PHE A 22 -6.47 6.26 3.62
N THR A 23 -7.78 6.28 3.77
CA THR A 23 -8.57 5.06 3.90
C THR A 23 -9.14 4.68 2.55
N MET A 24 -8.93 3.45 2.15
CA MET A 24 -9.57 2.87 0.98
C MET A 24 -10.77 2.08 1.46
N ASP A 25 -11.88 2.75 1.59
CA ASP A 25 -13.09 2.18 2.16
C ASP A 25 -13.95 1.43 1.12
N SER A 26 -14.98 0.80 1.62
CA SER A 26 -15.90 -0.01 0.80
C SER A 26 -16.77 0.83 -0.13
N SER A 27 -16.91 2.13 0.14
CA SER A 27 -17.69 3.02 -0.73
C SER A 27 -16.91 3.40 -1.99
N SER A 28 -15.59 3.20 -1.97
CA SER A 28 -14.74 3.47 -3.11
C SER A 28 -14.91 2.43 -4.20
N ALA A 29 -14.49 2.76 -5.40
CA ALA A 29 -14.46 1.81 -6.50
C ALA A 29 -13.62 0.58 -6.14
N SER A 30 -13.95 -0.56 -6.70
CA SER A 30 -13.18 -1.81 -6.49
C SER A 30 -11.78 -1.77 -7.11
N SER A 31 -11.45 -0.72 -7.84
CA SER A 31 -10.15 -0.55 -8.49
C SER A 31 -9.64 0.87 -8.26
N HIS A 32 -8.40 0.98 -7.85
CA HIS A 32 -7.70 2.24 -7.62
C HIS A 32 -6.37 2.24 -8.36
N THR A 33 -6.06 3.33 -9.05
CA THR A 33 -4.76 3.50 -9.68
C THR A 33 -4.02 4.63 -8.97
N LEU A 34 -2.86 4.32 -8.41
CA LEU A 34 -2.02 5.29 -7.74
C LEU A 34 -1.12 5.98 -8.76
N GLY A 35 -0.91 7.27 -8.57
CA GLY A 35 0.01 8.06 -9.40
C GLY A 35 1.30 8.37 -8.67
N MET A 36 2.25 8.96 -9.39
CA MET A 36 3.52 9.40 -8.80
C MET A 36 3.33 10.43 -7.68
N ASN A 37 2.28 11.24 -7.78
CA ASN A 37 1.96 12.24 -6.76
C ASN A 37 1.48 11.64 -5.46
N ASP A 38 1.16 10.34 -5.46
CA ASP A 38 0.73 9.63 -4.26
C ASP A 38 1.89 9.02 -3.48
N SER A 39 3.11 9.12 -4.01
CA SER A 39 4.30 8.58 -3.35
C SER A 39 4.47 9.15 -1.94
N GLY A 40 4.85 8.30 -1.01
CA GLY A 40 5.01 8.64 0.40
C GLY A 40 3.75 8.44 1.24
N LYS A 41 2.63 8.13 0.62
CA LYS A 41 1.35 7.99 1.32
C LYS A 41 1.24 6.63 2.00
N THR A 42 0.50 6.62 3.11
CA THR A 42 0.05 5.41 3.79
C THR A 42 -1.43 5.21 3.52
N TYR A 43 -1.79 4.02 3.08
CA TYR A 43 -3.18 3.66 2.79
C TYR A 43 -3.68 2.65 3.81
N PHE A 44 -4.84 2.96 4.39
CA PHE A 44 -5.55 2.03 5.27
C PHE A 44 -6.53 1.24 4.41
N LEU A 45 -6.32 -0.07 4.35
CA LEU A 45 -7.13 -0.98 3.54
C LEU A 45 -8.36 -1.39 4.33
N GLU A 46 -9.47 -0.76 4.06
CA GLU A 46 -10.76 -1.12 4.63
C GLU A 46 -11.50 -2.02 3.63
N SER A 47 -11.12 -3.28 3.61
CA SER A 47 -11.47 -4.21 2.55
C SER A 47 -12.76 -4.96 2.85
N THR A 48 -13.88 -4.27 2.83
CA THR A 48 -15.21 -4.91 2.94
C THR A 48 -15.64 -5.53 1.61
N VAL A 49 -15.02 -5.12 0.51
CA VAL A 49 -15.16 -5.74 -0.83
C VAL A 49 -13.78 -5.94 -1.44
N ALA A 50 -13.66 -6.94 -2.29
CA ALA A 50 -12.40 -7.20 -2.99
C ALA A 50 -12.03 -6.01 -3.89
N ARG A 51 -10.76 -5.63 -3.88
CA ARG A 51 -10.28 -4.50 -4.66
C ARG A 51 -8.91 -4.73 -5.23
N THR A 52 -8.58 -3.98 -6.27
CA THR A 52 -7.26 -3.96 -6.87
C THR A 52 -6.70 -2.55 -6.82
N ILE A 53 -5.49 -2.44 -6.31
CA ILE A 53 -4.73 -1.20 -6.27
C ILE A 53 -3.60 -1.37 -7.27
N THR A 54 -3.54 -0.49 -8.27
CA THR A 54 -2.49 -0.51 -9.28
C THR A 54 -1.44 0.53 -8.91
N LEU A 55 -0.20 0.08 -8.76
CA LEU A 55 0.94 0.95 -8.49
C LEU A 55 1.25 1.83 -9.70
N PRO A 56 1.87 2.99 -9.53
CA PRO A 56 2.34 3.76 -10.67
C PRO A 56 3.48 3.03 -11.38
N ALA A 57 3.83 3.48 -12.57
CA ALA A 57 4.99 2.99 -13.30
C ALA A 57 6.25 3.13 -12.43
N VAL A 58 7.21 2.22 -12.61
CA VAL A 58 8.44 2.21 -11.80
C VAL A 58 9.17 3.54 -11.90
N LYS A 59 9.54 4.08 -10.75
CA LYS A 59 10.33 5.30 -10.63
C LYS A 59 11.10 5.29 -9.32
N ALA A 60 12.38 5.57 -9.39
CA ALA A 60 13.25 5.57 -8.22
C ALA A 60 12.73 6.50 -7.13
N GLY A 61 12.66 6.01 -5.91
CA GLY A 61 12.22 6.74 -4.74
C GLY A 61 10.71 6.71 -4.49
N CYS A 62 9.92 6.23 -5.44
CA CYS A 62 8.48 6.08 -5.23
C CYS A 62 8.24 5.03 -4.16
N ASN A 63 7.37 5.33 -3.19
CA ASN A 63 7.14 4.43 -2.07
C ASN A 63 5.73 4.56 -1.51
N PHE A 64 5.24 3.45 -0.95
CA PHE A 64 3.90 3.37 -0.35
C PHE A 64 3.93 2.46 0.86
N LYS A 65 2.97 2.67 1.75
CA LYS A 65 2.70 1.77 2.86
C LYS A 65 1.21 1.43 2.87
N PHE A 66 0.90 0.17 3.14
CA PHE A 66 -0.47 -0.33 3.23
C PHE A 66 -0.67 -1.02 4.58
N ILE A 67 -1.76 -0.71 5.27
CA ILE A 67 -2.11 -1.29 6.56
C ILE A 67 -3.54 -1.80 6.47
N ALA A 68 -3.74 -3.07 6.81
CA ALA A 68 -5.07 -3.67 6.84
C ALA A 68 -5.86 -3.17 8.05
N THR A 69 -7.02 -2.62 7.81
CA THR A 69 -7.95 -2.18 8.86
C THR A 69 -9.26 -2.94 8.83
N ASP A 70 -9.57 -3.58 7.71
CA ASP A 70 -10.66 -4.53 7.57
C ASP A 70 -10.20 -5.59 6.57
N THR A 71 -10.41 -6.85 6.88
CA THR A 71 -9.95 -7.97 6.06
C THR A 71 -11.11 -8.90 5.67
N THR A 72 -12.31 -8.35 5.51
CA THR A 72 -13.47 -9.13 5.07
C THR A 72 -13.29 -9.66 3.65
N ALA A 73 -12.53 -8.94 2.82
CA ALA A 73 -12.25 -9.32 1.44
C ALA A 73 -10.78 -9.04 1.09
N ASP A 74 -10.32 -9.57 -0.02
CA ASP A 74 -8.94 -9.44 -0.47
C ASP A 74 -8.64 -8.05 -1.01
N SER A 75 -7.42 -7.57 -0.76
CA SER A 75 -6.87 -6.38 -1.42
C SER A 75 -5.65 -6.77 -2.23
N SER A 76 -5.73 -6.66 -3.54
CA SER A 76 -4.63 -6.95 -4.47
C SER A 76 -3.86 -5.67 -4.78
N ILE A 77 -2.54 -5.71 -4.67
CA ILE A 77 -1.65 -4.60 -5.02
C ILE A 77 -0.81 -5.06 -6.20
N ALA A 78 -1.05 -4.48 -7.37
CA ALA A 78 -0.51 -4.95 -8.64
C ALA A 78 0.45 -3.93 -9.25
N THR A 79 1.47 -4.42 -9.96
CA THR A 79 2.35 -3.54 -10.75
C THR A 79 1.60 -2.99 -11.96
N ASN A 80 1.95 -1.78 -12.36
CA ASN A 80 1.32 -1.12 -13.51
C ASN A 80 1.66 -1.83 -14.82
N GLU A 81 2.86 -2.32 -14.92
CA GLU A 81 3.40 -2.87 -16.17
C GLU A 81 2.94 -4.31 -16.46
N GLY A 82 2.26 -4.94 -15.52
CA GLY A 82 1.84 -6.32 -15.69
C GLY A 82 3.00 -7.31 -15.81
N THR A 83 4.19 -6.93 -15.35
CA THR A 83 5.38 -7.79 -15.36
C THR A 83 5.83 -8.06 -13.92
N ALA A 84 6.63 -9.09 -13.73
CA ALA A 84 7.07 -9.55 -12.40
C ALA A 84 8.09 -8.59 -11.79
N LEU A 85 7.62 -7.41 -11.38
CA LEU A 85 8.45 -6.34 -10.83
C LEU A 85 8.51 -6.33 -9.31
N LEU A 86 7.74 -7.18 -8.62
CA LEU A 86 7.81 -7.27 -7.16
C LEU A 86 9.01 -8.12 -6.75
N LYS A 87 9.78 -7.62 -5.81
CA LYS A 87 10.95 -8.29 -5.24
C LYS A 87 10.93 -8.18 -3.72
N GLY A 88 11.74 -9.00 -3.05
CA GLY A 88 11.82 -9.02 -1.60
C GLY A 88 10.91 -10.08 -1.02
N GLY A 89 10.23 -9.75 0.06
CA GLY A 89 9.35 -10.71 0.68
C GLY A 89 8.66 -10.15 1.90
N ALA A 90 7.71 -10.92 2.40
CA ALA A 90 6.94 -10.58 3.58
C ALA A 90 6.82 -11.80 4.49
N GLU A 91 6.75 -11.57 5.78
CA GLU A 91 6.45 -12.62 6.74
C GLU A 91 4.94 -12.80 6.83
N ALA A 92 4.50 -14.04 6.75
CA ALA A 92 3.10 -14.41 6.93
C ALA A 92 3.04 -15.55 7.94
N GLY A 93 2.65 -15.23 9.16
CA GLY A 93 2.69 -16.17 10.28
C GLY A 93 4.12 -16.70 10.48
N ASP A 94 4.27 -18.01 10.39
CA ASP A 94 5.57 -18.69 10.53
C ASP A 94 6.31 -18.84 9.19
N ALA A 95 5.74 -18.34 8.09
CA ALA A 95 6.29 -18.51 6.76
C ALA A 95 6.85 -17.21 6.20
N TYR A 96 7.85 -17.33 5.34
CA TYR A 96 8.40 -16.21 4.58
C TYR A 96 7.96 -16.33 3.13
N LEU A 97 7.18 -15.36 2.68
CA LEU A 97 6.69 -15.31 1.31
C LEU A 97 7.71 -14.56 0.43
N THR A 98 8.36 -15.27 -0.46
CA THR A 98 9.27 -14.65 -1.42
C THR A 98 8.47 -14.07 -2.59
N LEU A 99 8.75 -12.82 -2.91
CA LEU A 99 8.03 -12.10 -3.97
C LEU A 99 8.80 -12.16 -5.28
N ALA A 100 8.13 -12.60 -6.32
CA ALA A 100 8.66 -12.65 -7.67
C ALA A 100 7.51 -12.56 -8.70
N GLY A 101 6.45 -11.86 -8.35
CA GLY A 101 5.23 -11.79 -9.15
C GLY A 101 4.88 -10.38 -9.59
N THR A 102 3.68 -10.26 -10.11
CA THR A 102 3.09 -8.99 -10.54
C THR A 102 2.17 -8.38 -9.48
N THR A 103 1.70 -9.20 -8.55
CA THR A 103 0.68 -8.80 -7.58
C THR A 103 0.94 -9.45 -6.24
N ILE A 104 0.87 -8.66 -5.18
CA ILE A 104 0.76 -9.19 -3.81
C ILE A 104 -0.67 -8.96 -3.33
N ILE A 105 -1.22 -9.95 -2.64
CA ILE A 105 -2.59 -9.93 -2.16
C ILE A 105 -2.58 -9.94 -0.64
N VAL A 106 -3.25 -8.97 -0.04
CA VAL A 106 -3.61 -8.99 1.38
C VAL A 106 -4.91 -9.77 1.44
N GLU A 107 -4.83 -10.99 1.90
CA GLU A 107 -5.94 -11.96 1.88
C GLU A 107 -6.96 -11.65 2.97
N ALA A 108 -8.17 -12.16 2.79
CA ALA A 108 -9.19 -12.09 3.84
C ALA A 108 -8.78 -12.81 5.12
N ALA A 109 -7.78 -13.69 5.05
CA ALA A 109 -7.20 -14.36 6.23
C ALA A 109 -6.23 -13.47 7.01
N ALA A 110 -5.84 -12.31 6.48
CA ALA A 110 -4.96 -11.39 7.18
C ALA A 110 -5.63 -10.83 8.43
N SER A 111 -4.85 -10.26 9.32
CA SER A 111 -5.34 -9.64 10.54
C SER A 111 -5.30 -8.12 10.44
N VAL A 112 -6.17 -7.46 11.17
CA VAL A 112 -6.12 -6.01 11.32
C VAL A 112 -4.76 -5.62 11.89
N GLY A 113 -4.09 -4.67 11.24
CA GLY A 113 -2.74 -4.25 11.59
C GLY A 113 -1.64 -4.88 10.74
N ASP A 114 -1.95 -5.92 9.97
CA ASP A 114 -1.00 -6.45 8.99
C ASP A 114 -0.65 -5.38 7.97
N HIS A 115 0.61 -5.36 7.53
CA HIS A 115 1.09 -4.24 6.72
C HIS A 115 2.12 -4.65 5.69
N LEU A 116 2.23 -3.81 4.66
CA LEU A 116 3.23 -3.91 3.60
C LEU A 116 3.86 -2.54 3.39
N GLU A 117 5.15 -2.53 3.09
CA GLU A 117 5.88 -1.36 2.64
C GLU A 117 6.52 -1.66 1.30
N MET A 118 6.45 -0.70 0.40
CA MET A 118 6.98 -0.85 -0.96
C MET A 118 7.82 0.36 -1.32
N VAL A 119 9.01 0.09 -1.86
CA VAL A 119 9.93 1.13 -2.34
C VAL A 119 10.42 0.73 -3.71
N CYS A 120 10.42 1.68 -4.64
CA CYS A 120 10.88 1.45 -6.01
C CYS A 120 12.29 2.01 -6.21
N ASP A 121 13.17 1.25 -6.86
CA ASP A 121 14.51 1.71 -7.24
C ASP A 121 14.58 2.25 -8.67
N GLY A 122 13.43 2.28 -9.35
CA GLY A 122 13.33 2.67 -10.76
C GLY A 122 13.22 1.48 -11.70
N THR A 123 13.45 0.27 -11.20
CA THR A 123 13.36 -0.98 -11.97
C THR A 123 12.41 -1.95 -11.32
N TYR A 124 12.49 -2.10 -10.00
CA TYR A 124 11.69 -3.05 -9.22
C TYR A 124 11.04 -2.38 -8.02
N TRP A 125 9.95 -2.96 -7.57
CA TRP A 125 9.31 -2.65 -6.30
C TRP A 125 9.81 -3.63 -5.25
N TYR A 126 10.52 -3.13 -4.25
CA TYR A 126 10.98 -3.93 -3.12
C TYR A 126 9.94 -3.87 -2.03
N VAL A 127 9.47 -5.04 -1.64
CA VAL A 127 8.36 -5.20 -0.71
C VAL A 127 8.88 -5.81 0.58
N SER A 128 8.41 -5.28 1.70
CA SER A 128 8.57 -5.89 3.02
C SER A 128 7.24 -5.80 3.74
N GLY A 129 7.03 -6.66 4.73
CA GLY A 129 5.81 -6.61 5.49
C GLY A 129 5.65 -7.78 6.43
N HIS A 130 4.54 -7.75 7.14
CA HIS A 130 4.23 -8.77 8.14
C HIS A 130 2.73 -9.00 8.20
N SER A 131 2.35 -10.26 8.23
CA SER A 131 1.02 -10.73 8.58
C SER A 131 1.12 -11.67 9.77
N ALA A 132 0.19 -11.58 10.68
CA ALA A 132 0.10 -12.47 11.83
C ALA A 132 -0.39 -13.87 11.45
N HIS A 133 -0.86 -14.07 10.22
CA HIS A 133 -1.46 -15.31 9.77
C HIS A 133 -0.72 -15.88 8.55
N ASP A 134 -0.50 -17.22 8.54
CA ASP A 134 0.23 -17.91 7.47
C ASP A 134 -0.37 -17.65 6.07
N ALA A 135 -1.69 -17.54 5.99
CA ALA A 135 -2.39 -17.28 4.74
C ALA A 135 -2.78 -15.81 4.57
N GLY A 136 -2.13 -14.89 5.31
CA GLY A 136 -2.48 -13.48 5.26
C GLY A 136 -2.00 -12.76 4.01
N PHE A 137 -0.96 -13.27 3.38
CA PHE A 137 -0.48 -12.75 2.10
C PHE A 137 -0.31 -13.87 1.08
N SER A 138 -0.54 -13.54 -0.17
CA SER A 138 -0.18 -14.40 -1.30
C SER A 138 0.38 -13.56 -2.46
N VAL A 139 0.97 -14.23 -3.44
CA VAL A 139 1.58 -13.56 -4.59
C VAL A 139 1.17 -14.27 -5.89
N SER A 140 0.94 -13.49 -6.93
CA SER A 140 0.66 -14.01 -8.27
C SER A 140 1.43 -13.28 -9.37
#